data_643a2bd6f9d986a2179ea951fa3671a4
#
_entry.id   643a2bd6f9d986a2179ea951fa3671a4
#
_cell.length_a   1.000
_cell.length_b   1.000
_cell.length_c   1.000
_cell.angle_alpha   90.00
_cell.angle_beta   90.00
_cell.angle_gamma   90.00
#
_symmetry.space_group_name_H-M   'P 1'
#
loop_
_entity.id
_entity.type
_entity.pdbx_description
1 polymer ?
#
loop_
_entity_poly.entity_id
_entity_poly.type
_entity_poly.pdbx_seq_one_letter_code
_entity_poly.pdbx_strand_id
1 'polypeptide(L)'
;TRIGKGPFESRKSASVCGISCLKKVSMLSVSGTGMRGRKGMASRVFTAVTAAKSSVLLITQSSSEYTISFCVRDDEAEKVKVSLTKEFELEIHEGLIEPISVKDNCAVVSVVGDGMIQNRGVAGKFFNALSSQDINVVAIAQGSSERCISSVVDGEFGDTAVRAVHRFFFKTAQTIEVFAFGAGTIGGTMIDQIRDQHDKLLKENVDIKVLCITTIDGMNINEDGLDL
;
A
#
# COMPACT_ATOMS: atom_id res chain seq x y z
N THR A 1 18.10 -1.30 -11.80
CA THR A 1 17.10 -0.48 -12.53
C THR A 1 17.69 -0.14 -13.88
N ARG A 2 17.17 -0.70 -14.97
CA ARG A 2 17.62 -0.43 -16.33
C ARG A 2 16.74 0.68 -16.89
N ILE A 3 17.26 1.88 -17.06
CA ILE A 3 16.58 2.97 -17.76
C ILE A 3 16.89 2.77 -19.25
N GLY A 4 15.95 2.20 -19.99
CA GLY A 4 16.04 2.03 -21.44
C GLY A 4 15.15 3.05 -22.15
N LYS A 5 15.70 3.76 -23.16
CA LYS A 5 14.91 4.51 -24.14
C LYS A 5 14.39 3.51 -25.19
N GLY A 6 13.23 2.94 -24.95
CA GLY A 6 12.47 2.17 -25.91
C GLY A 6 11.00 2.55 -25.82
N PRO A 7 10.18 2.35 -26.88
CA PRO A 7 8.76 2.57 -26.74
C PRO A 7 8.27 1.68 -25.62
N PHE A 8 7.80 2.29 -24.51
CA PHE A 8 7.03 1.61 -23.49
C PHE A 8 5.74 1.16 -24.17
N GLU A 9 5.70 -0.07 -24.65
CA GLU A 9 4.42 -0.72 -24.85
C GLU A 9 3.73 -0.70 -23.49
N SER A 10 2.75 0.17 -23.39
CA SER A 10 1.97 0.34 -22.20
C SER A 10 1.39 -1.03 -21.83
N ARG A 11 1.81 -1.58 -20.69
CA ARG A 11 1.03 -2.61 -20.00
C ARG A 11 -0.29 -1.96 -19.57
N LYS A 12 -1.20 -1.79 -20.53
CA LYS A 12 -2.51 -1.13 -20.36
C LYS A 12 -3.45 -1.83 -19.38
N SER A 13 -3.01 -2.90 -18.71
CA SER A 13 -3.87 -3.67 -17.79
C SER A 13 -3.48 -3.58 -16.31
N ALA A 14 -2.31 -3.08 -15.94
CA ALA A 14 -1.91 -2.99 -14.54
C ALA A 14 -2.37 -1.67 -13.93
N SER A 15 -3.25 -1.72 -12.92
CA SER A 15 -3.69 -0.53 -12.19
C SER A 15 -2.55 0.18 -11.45
N VAL A 16 -1.57 -0.59 -10.96
CA VAL A 16 -0.38 -0.11 -10.26
C VAL A 16 0.85 -0.38 -11.11
N CYS A 17 1.70 0.64 -11.31
CA CYS A 17 2.93 0.55 -12.10
C CYS A 17 4.17 0.39 -11.22
N GLY A 18 4.11 0.80 -9.96
CA GLY A 18 5.25 0.74 -9.05
C GLY A 18 4.87 0.80 -7.58
N ILE A 19 5.81 0.33 -6.77
CA ILE A 19 5.76 0.41 -5.31
C ILE A 19 7.05 1.08 -4.86
N SER A 20 6.94 2.02 -3.93
CA SER A 20 8.08 2.69 -3.33
C SER A 20 8.01 2.59 -1.81
N CYS A 21 9.17 2.57 -1.18
CA CYS A 21 9.29 2.63 0.28
C CYS A 21 10.37 3.64 0.64
N LEU A 22 10.00 4.62 1.44
CA LEU A 22 10.92 5.58 2.03
C LEU A 22 11.07 5.24 3.51
N LYS A 23 12.28 4.85 3.91
CA LYS A 23 12.64 4.52 5.29
C LYS A 23 13.30 5.70 5.99
N LYS A 24 13.53 5.59 7.29
CA LYS A 24 14.13 6.63 8.13
C LYS A 24 13.30 7.91 8.09
N VAL A 25 12.06 7.75 8.45
CA VAL A 25 11.04 8.80 8.47
C VAL A 25 10.47 8.91 9.87
N SER A 26 10.37 10.13 10.39
CA SER A 26 9.62 10.43 11.62
C SER A 26 8.32 11.15 11.29
N MET A 27 7.26 10.79 11.98
CA MET A 27 5.96 11.46 11.88
C MET A 27 5.78 12.39 13.06
N LEU A 28 5.55 13.68 12.77
CA LEU A 28 5.22 14.69 13.77
C LEU A 28 3.74 15.01 13.70
N SER A 29 3.15 15.27 14.87
CA SER A 29 1.74 15.66 14.96
C SER A 29 1.58 16.89 15.86
N VAL A 30 0.82 17.85 15.37
CA VAL A 30 0.36 19.04 16.10
C VAL A 30 -1.13 18.88 16.32
N SER A 31 -1.54 18.72 17.57
CA SER A 31 -2.92 18.41 17.97
C SER A 31 -3.40 19.36 19.06
N GLY A 32 -4.67 19.62 19.10
CA GLY A 32 -5.28 20.36 20.21
C GLY A 32 -6.56 21.09 19.83
N THR A 33 -7.31 21.49 20.84
CA THR A 33 -8.55 22.26 20.69
C THR A 33 -8.31 23.62 20.04
N GLY A 34 -7.11 24.18 20.22
CA GLY A 34 -6.68 25.43 19.60
C GLY A 34 -6.46 25.36 18.10
N MET A 35 -6.43 24.16 17.51
CA MET A 35 -6.33 23.97 16.06
C MET A 35 -7.68 24.22 15.36
N ARG A 36 -8.78 23.80 16.00
CA ARG A 36 -10.10 23.73 15.38
C ARG A 36 -10.66 25.12 15.09
N GLY A 37 -11.13 25.32 13.85
CA GLY A 37 -11.80 26.56 13.43
C GLY A 37 -10.91 27.79 13.36
N ARG A 38 -9.62 27.70 13.66
CA ARG A 38 -8.67 28.81 13.56
C ARG A 38 -8.04 28.85 12.19
N LYS A 39 -8.22 30.00 11.51
CA LYS A 39 -7.60 30.25 10.21
C LYS A 39 -6.09 30.36 10.35
N GLY A 40 -5.36 29.79 9.40
CA GLY A 40 -3.90 29.96 9.30
C GLY A 40 -3.07 28.95 10.11
N MET A 41 -3.67 28.02 10.84
CA MET A 41 -2.93 27.04 11.65
C MET A 41 -1.97 26.19 10.78
N ALA A 42 -2.43 25.67 9.65
CA ALA A 42 -1.56 24.95 8.70
C ALA A 42 -0.39 25.83 8.21
N SER A 43 -0.64 27.11 7.94
CA SER A 43 0.43 28.06 7.56
C SER A 43 1.48 28.17 8.64
N ARG A 44 1.08 28.34 9.90
CA ARG A 44 2.01 28.43 11.05
C ARG A 44 2.82 27.15 11.20
N VAL A 45 2.18 25.98 11.13
CA VAL A 45 2.87 24.68 11.19
C VAL A 45 3.95 24.60 10.11
N PHE A 46 3.62 24.85 8.84
CA PHE A 46 4.60 24.69 7.74
C PHE A 46 5.62 25.83 7.67
N THR A 47 5.30 27.03 8.20
CA THR A 47 6.30 28.09 8.40
C THR A 47 7.35 27.66 9.42
N ALA A 48 6.95 27.06 10.54
CA ALA A 48 7.89 26.53 11.53
C ALA A 48 8.77 25.39 10.95
N VAL A 49 8.20 24.51 10.11
CA VAL A 49 8.97 23.47 9.41
C VAL A 49 10.00 24.10 8.45
N THR A 50 9.59 25.12 7.71
CA THR A 50 10.48 25.85 6.80
C THR A 50 11.61 26.55 7.56
N ALA A 51 11.32 27.17 8.73
CA ALA A 51 12.32 27.78 9.58
C ALA A 51 13.35 26.76 10.10
N ALA A 52 12.95 25.51 10.33
CA ALA A 52 13.84 24.40 10.65
C ALA A 52 14.65 23.89 9.44
N LYS A 53 14.47 24.45 8.23
CA LYS A 53 15.09 24.03 6.96
C LYS A 53 14.83 22.54 6.66
N SER A 54 13.62 22.06 6.92
CA SER A 54 13.20 20.69 6.67
C SER A 54 12.20 20.62 5.52
N SER A 55 12.15 19.47 4.85
CA SER A 55 11.20 19.17 3.78
C SER A 55 10.15 18.19 4.28
N VAL A 56 8.88 18.48 3.96
CA VAL A 56 7.78 17.59 4.28
C VAL A 56 7.63 16.52 3.21
N LEU A 57 7.57 15.26 3.64
CA LEU A 57 7.48 14.08 2.77
C LEU A 57 6.04 13.62 2.54
N LEU A 58 5.18 13.77 3.54
CA LEU A 58 3.79 13.36 3.53
C LEU A 58 3.02 14.25 4.52
N ILE A 59 1.79 14.61 4.17
CA ILE A 59 0.89 15.38 5.04
C ILE A 59 -0.42 14.63 5.14
N THR A 60 -0.97 14.55 6.35
CA THR A 60 -2.33 14.09 6.59
C THR A 60 -2.99 14.98 7.64
N GLN A 61 -4.26 15.25 7.44
CA GLN A 61 -5.06 16.05 8.36
C GLN A 61 -6.40 15.35 8.59
N SER A 62 -6.83 15.26 9.85
CA SER A 62 -8.16 14.76 10.16
C SER A 62 -9.24 15.76 9.78
N SER A 63 -10.41 15.27 9.37
CA SER A 63 -11.57 16.09 9.02
C SER A 63 -12.09 16.95 10.19
N SER A 64 -11.72 16.61 11.42
CA SER A 64 -12.07 17.37 12.63
C SER A 64 -11.25 18.65 12.81
N GLU A 65 -10.27 18.91 11.95
CA GLU A 65 -9.29 20.01 12.07
C GLU A 65 -8.52 20.01 13.40
N TYR A 66 -8.61 18.92 14.18
CA TYR A 66 -7.96 18.81 15.49
C TYR A 66 -6.47 18.50 15.39
N THR A 67 -6.06 17.80 14.35
CA THR A 67 -4.67 17.32 14.19
C THR A 67 -4.16 17.53 12.77
N ILE A 68 -2.95 18.08 12.66
CA ILE A 68 -2.15 18.07 11.45
C ILE A 68 -0.94 17.18 11.73
N SER A 69 -0.80 16.09 10.96
CA SER A 69 0.35 15.19 11.02
C SER A 69 1.11 15.24 9.71
N PHE A 70 2.43 15.15 9.81
CA PHE A 70 3.28 15.13 8.62
C PHE A 70 4.56 14.37 8.89
N CYS A 71 5.19 13.91 7.82
CA CYS A 71 6.44 13.16 7.89
C CYS A 71 7.62 14.00 7.41
N VAL A 72 8.75 13.86 8.11
CA VAL A 72 10.06 14.42 7.75
C VAL A 72 11.09 13.29 7.83
N ARG A 73 12.34 13.56 7.43
CA ARG A 73 13.44 12.64 7.65
C ARG A 73 13.75 12.51 9.14
N ASP A 74 14.19 11.34 9.59
CA ASP A 74 14.52 11.10 11.01
C ASP A 74 15.57 12.09 11.54
N ASP A 75 16.61 12.37 10.74
CA ASP A 75 17.68 13.31 11.10
C ASP A 75 17.23 14.78 11.21
N GLU A 76 16.02 15.06 10.75
CA GLU A 76 15.42 16.40 10.80
C GLU A 76 14.36 16.55 11.90
N ALA A 77 13.85 15.44 12.45
CA ALA A 77 12.69 15.44 13.32
C ALA A 77 12.85 16.32 14.57
N GLU A 78 13.99 16.22 15.27
CA GLU A 78 14.20 16.99 16.51
C GLU A 78 14.27 18.49 16.27
N LYS A 79 14.95 18.95 15.21
CA LYS A 79 14.99 20.39 14.89
C LYS A 79 13.63 20.94 14.50
N VAL A 80 12.80 20.13 13.82
CA VAL A 80 11.42 20.49 13.48
C VAL A 80 10.56 20.56 14.74
N LYS A 81 10.67 19.59 15.64
CA LYS A 81 9.97 19.58 16.93
C LYS A 81 10.29 20.83 17.75
N VAL A 82 11.57 21.20 17.87
CA VAL A 82 11.99 22.41 18.59
C VAL A 82 11.38 23.67 17.95
N SER A 83 11.40 23.76 16.63
CA SER A 83 10.82 24.90 15.90
C SER A 83 9.31 25.02 16.11
N LEU A 84 8.59 23.90 16.06
CA LEU A 84 7.14 23.84 16.33
C LEU A 84 6.82 24.20 17.79
N THR A 85 7.56 23.65 18.74
CA THR A 85 7.36 23.95 20.16
C THR A 85 7.55 25.45 20.42
N LYS A 86 8.52 26.09 19.79
CA LYS A 86 8.72 27.54 19.88
C LYS A 86 7.58 28.31 19.22
N GLU A 87 7.11 27.90 18.06
CA GLU A 87 6.00 28.56 17.35
C GLU A 87 4.69 28.51 18.14
N PHE A 88 4.42 27.42 18.85
CA PHE A 88 3.19 27.17 19.59
C PHE A 88 3.38 27.25 21.12
N GLU A 89 4.43 27.92 21.61
CA GLU A 89 4.79 27.96 23.03
C GLU A 89 3.63 28.44 23.91
N LEU A 90 2.95 29.51 23.51
CA LEU A 90 1.82 30.07 24.27
C LEU A 90 0.63 29.12 24.30
N GLU A 91 0.24 28.59 23.15
CA GLU A 91 -0.88 27.66 23.04
C GLU A 91 -0.63 26.34 23.79
N ILE A 92 0.61 25.87 23.81
CA ILE A 92 1.01 24.69 24.59
C ILE A 92 0.92 25.00 26.10
N HIS A 93 1.42 26.16 26.53
CA HIS A 93 1.34 26.58 27.93
C HIS A 93 -0.12 26.75 28.42
N GLU A 94 -1.00 27.23 27.55
CA GLU A 94 -2.43 27.39 27.85
C GLU A 94 -3.24 26.09 27.72
N GLY A 95 -2.61 24.98 27.32
CA GLY A 95 -3.27 23.70 27.11
C GLY A 95 -4.19 23.66 25.89
N LEU A 96 -4.09 24.62 24.97
CA LEU A 96 -4.86 24.67 23.72
C LEU A 96 -4.25 23.78 22.63
N ILE A 97 -2.93 23.57 22.69
CA ILE A 97 -2.18 22.63 21.82
C ILE A 97 -1.44 21.67 22.74
N GLU A 98 -1.53 20.39 22.41
CA GLU A 98 -0.78 19.34 23.09
C GLU A 98 0.72 19.45 22.80
N PRO A 99 1.62 18.96 23.68
CA PRO A 99 3.04 18.85 23.36
C PRO A 99 3.25 18.16 22.01
N ILE A 100 4.14 18.69 21.19
CA ILE A 100 4.40 18.16 19.84
C ILE A 100 4.82 16.69 19.93
N SER A 101 4.02 15.81 19.37
CA SER A 101 4.32 14.38 19.38
C SER A 101 5.19 14.02 18.19
N VAL A 102 6.15 13.10 18.42
CA VAL A 102 7.03 12.55 17.41
C VAL A 102 6.95 11.03 17.49
N LYS A 103 6.69 10.38 16.37
CA LYS A 103 6.82 8.95 16.20
C LYS A 103 7.98 8.69 15.26
N ASP A 104 9.07 8.23 15.83
CA ASP A 104 10.30 7.89 15.10
C ASP A 104 10.21 6.51 14.45
N ASN A 105 11.22 6.20 13.64
CA ASN A 105 11.37 4.91 12.99
C ASN A 105 10.12 4.49 12.21
N CYS A 106 9.62 5.36 11.34
CA CYS A 106 8.54 5.06 10.42
C CYS A 106 9.08 4.76 9.00
N ALA A 107 8.24 4.15 8.19
CA ALA A 107 8.43 4.01 6.75
C ALA A 107 7.17 4.46 6.01
N VAL A 108 7.36 5.15 4.89
CA VAL A 108 6.26 5.51 3.97
C VAL A 108 6.27 4.52 2.82
N VAL A 109 5.22 3.72 2.71
CA VAL A 109 5.01 2.77 1.61
C VAL A 109 3.96 3.33 0.67
N SER A 110 4.27 3.37 -0.62
CA SER A 110 3.39 3.98 -1.63
C SER A 110 3.20 3.06 -2.82
N VAL A 111 1.99 3.03 -3.34
CA VAL A 111 1.66 2.46 -4.66
C VAL A 111 1.39 3.58 -5.64
N VAL A 112 1.94 3.47 -6.84
CA VAL A 112 1.83 4.49 -7.88
C VAL A 112 1.44 3.88 -9.22
N GLY A 113 0.62 4.59 -9.97
CA GLY A 113 0.24 4.18 -11.32
C GLY A 113 -0.86 5.04 -11.94
N ASP A 114 -0.73 5.33 -13.23
CA ASP A 114 -1.77 6.04 -13.97
C ASP A 114 -3.05 5.21 -14.12
N GLY A 115 -2.94 3.88 -14.13
CA GLY A 115 -4.08 2.95 -14.17
C GLY A 115 -4.87 2.89 -12.86
N MET A 116 -4.46 3.64 -11.83
CA MET A 116 -5.21 3.75 -10.57
C MET A 116 -6.39 4.72 -10.69
N ILE A 117 -6.32 5.68 -11.64
CA ILE A 117 -7.35 6.69 -11.84
C ILE A 117 -8.67 6.01 -12.17
N GLN A 118 -9.71 6.33 -11.38
CA GLN A 118 -11.06 5.76 -11.49
C GLN A 118 -11.13 4.22 -11.39
N ASN A 119 -10.02 3.56 -11.00
CA ASN A 119 -10.00 2.11 -10.83
C ASN A 119 -10.44 1.74 -9.41
N ARG A 120 -11.60 1.09 -9.35
CA ARG A 120 -12.23 0.71 -8.07
C ARG A 120 -11.43 -0.41 -7.38
N GLY A 121 -11.32 -0.32 -6.06
CA GLY A 121 -10.76 -1.38 -5.23
C GLY A 121 -9.22 -1.34 -5.08
N VAL A 122 -8.49 -0.42 -5.72
CA VAL A 122 -7.02 -0.30 -5.57
C VAL A 122 -6.63 -0.06 -4.12
N ALA A 123 -7.29 0.90 -3.45
CA ALA A 123 -7.06 1.16 -2.03
C ALA A 123 -7.36 -0.07 -1.16
N GLY A 124 -8.49 -0.76 -1.40
CA GLY A 124 -8.83 -1.99 -0.69
C GLY A 124 -7.75 -3.07 -0.85
N LYS A 125 -7.25 -3.31 -2.06
CA LYS A 125 -6.14 -4.25 -2.32
C LYS A 125 -4.87 -3.85 -1.59
N PHE A 126 -4.54 -2.55 -1.57
CA PHE A 126 -3.35 -2.04 -0.89
C PHE A 126 -3.41 -2.29 0.62
N PHE A 127 -4.51 -1.93 1.27
CA PHE A 127 -4.66 -2.13 2.72
C PHE A 127 -4.85 -3.59 3.11
N ASN A 128 -5.52 -4.40 2.28
CA ASN A 128 -5.60 -5.85 2.48
C ASN A 128 -4.21 -6.51 2.42
N ALA A 129 -3.34 -6.03 1.52
CA ALA A 129 -1.97 -6.53 1.45
C ALA A 129 -1.19 -6.27 2.75
N LEU A 130 -1.34 -5.08 3.35
CA LEU A 130 -0.71 -4.74 4.62
C LEU A 130 -1.31 -5.56 5.77
N SER A 131 -2.64 -5.63 5.85
CA SER A 131 -3.37 -6.40 6.87
C SER A 131 -3.03 -7.88 6.84
N SER A 132 -2.80 -8.48 5.66
CA SER A 132 -2.42 -9.90 5.53
C SER A 132 -1.07 -10.25 6.18
N GLN A 133 -0.29 -9.26 6.56
CA GLN A 133 1.00 -9.39 7.26
C GLN A 133 0.97 -8.74 8.65
N ASP A 134 -0.21 -8.53 9.21
CA ASP A 134 -0.40 -7.87 10.52
C ASP A 134 0.29 -6.49 10.63
N ILE A 135 0.43 -5.78 9.51
CA ILE A 135 1.06 -4.46 9.48
C ILE A 135 0.03 -3.39 9.82
N ASN A 136 0.24 -2.70 10.93
CA ASN A 136 -0.57 -1.55 11.33
C ASN A 136 -0.27 -0.34 10.45
N VAL A 137 -1.32 0.35 10.01
CA VAL A 137 -1.25 1.61 9.26
C VAL A 137 -1.41 2.78 10.23
N VAL A 138 -0.35 3.58 10.37
CA VAL A 138 -0.31 4.74 11.28
C VAL A 138 -0.99 5.96 10.66
N ALA A 139 -0.77 6.20 9.38
CA ALA A 139 -1.37 7.31 8.64
C ALA A 139 -1.52 6.96 7.16
N ILE A 140 -2.45 7.65 6.51
CA ILE A 140 -2.79 7.45 5.09
C ILE A 140 -2.79 8.81 4.40
N ALA A 141 -2.24 8.87 3.19
CA ALA A 141 -2.36 10.01 2.31
C ALA A 141 -2.67 9.55 0.89
N GLN A 142 -3.69 10.15 0.30
CA GLN A 142 -4.04 9.96 -1.11
C GLN A 142 -4.28 11.32 -1.74
N GLY A 143 -3.54 11.63 -2.80
CA GLY A 143 -3.73 12.86 -3.55
C GLY A 143 -4.96 12.80 -4.46
N SER A 144 -5.53 13.97 -4.77
CA SER A 144 -6.68 14.11 -5.69
C SER A 144 -6.39 13.66 -7.13
N SER A 145 -5.12 13.45 -7.48
CA SER A 145 -4.73 12.90 -8.79
C SER A 145 -5.04 11.41 -8.93
N GLU A 146 -5.39 10.72 -7.83
CA GLU A 146 -5.64 9.27 -7.76
C GLU A 146 -4.47 8.38 -8.26
N ARG A 147 -3.28 8.95 -8.48
CA ARG A 147 -2.11 8.26 -9.03
C ARG A 147 -1.19 7.66 -7.97
N CYS A 148 -1.44 7.99 -6.71
CA CYS A 148 -0.61 7.55 -5.59
C CYS A 148 -1.46 7.36 -4.35
N ILE A 149 -1.25 6.25 -3.65
CA ILE A 149 -1.75 6.01 -2.29
C ILE A 149 -0.53 5.69 -1.44
N SER A 150 -0.37 6.41 -0.34
CA SER A 150 0.73 6.24 0.61
C SER A 150 0.20 5.87 1.99
N SER A 151 0.90 5.01 2.68
CA SER A 151 0.67 4.72 4.10
C SER A 151 1.96 4.84 4.89
N VAL A 152 1.83 5.33 6.11
CA VAL A 152 2.90 5.31 7.10
C VAL A 152 2.74 4.04 7.93
N VAL A 153 3.82 3.29 8.05
CA VAL A 153 3.91 2.07 8.86
C VAL A 153 5.14 2.15 9.76
N ASP A 154 5.26 1.28 10.77
CA ASP A 154 6.49 1.19 11.55
C ASP A 154 7.65 0.74 10.66
N GLY A 155 8.83 1.34 10.87
CA GLY A 155 9.98 1.20 9.96
C GLY A 155 10.50 -0.21 9.79
N GLU A 156 10.35 -1.06 10.82
CA GLU A 156 10.71 -2.47 10.77
C GLU A 156 9.90 -3.26 9.73
N PHE A 157 8.66 -2.85 9.46
CA PHE A 157 7.78 -3.52 8.50
C PHE A 157 7.91 -2.99 7.06
N GLY A 158 8.73 -1.97 6.80
CA GLY A 158 8.84 -1.35 5.48
C GLY A 158 9.10 -2.35 4.34
N ASP A 159 10.07 -3.25 4.49
CA ASP A 159 10.40 -4.26 3.47
C ASP A 159 9.32 -5.34 3.35
N THR A 160 8.73 -5.76 4.46
CA THR A 160 7.64 -6.73 4.49
C THR A 160 6.41 -6.15 3.81
N ALA A 161 6.09 -4.88 4.06
CA ALA A 161 5.00 -4.16 3.40
C ALA A 161 5.19 -4.11 1.87
N VAL A 162 6.40 -3.75 1.41
CA VAL A 162 6.70 -3.74 -0.04
C VAL A 162 6.51 -5.12 -0.66
N ARG A 163 7.03 -6.18 -0.02
CA ARG A 163 6.87 -7.55 -0.53
C ARG A 163 5.40 -8.00 -0.55
N ALA A 164 4.64 -7.68 0.50
CA ALA A 164 3.21 -8.00 0.57
C ALA A 164 2.43 -7.29 -0.54
N VAL A 165 2.61 -5.97 -0.67
CA VAL A 165 1.94 -5.17 -1.69
C VAL A 165 2.35 -5.62 -3.09
N HIS A 166 3.64 -5.90 -3.32
CA HIS A 166 4.11 -6.42 -4.60
C HIS A 166 3.43 -7.75 -4.95
N ARG A 167 3.29 -8.64 -3.98
CA ARG A 167 2.61 -9.92 -4.17
C ARG A 167 1.15 -9.74 -4.58
N PHE A 168 0.43 -8.76 -4.00
CA PHE A 168 -0.97 -8.49 -4.31
C PHE A 168 -1.21 -7.86 -5.68
N PHE A 169 -0.29 -7.00 -6.14
CA PHE A 169 -0.48 -6.26 -7.39
C PHE A 169 0.21 -6.86 -8.61
N PHE A 170 1.32 -7.61 -8.40
CA PHE A 170 2.18 -8.06 -9.49
C PHE A 170 2.38 -9.58 -9.54
N LYS A 171 1.77 -10.35 -8.62
CA LYS A 171 1.80 -11.79 -8.80
C LYS A 171 0.94 -12.16 -10.01
N THR A 172 1.56 -12.85 -10.93
CA THR A 172 0.91 -13.84 -11.78
C THR A 172 0.11 -14.79 -10.88
N ALA A 173 -1.06 -15.21 -11.33
CA ALA A 173 -1.87 -16.20 -10.63
C ALA A 173 -0.98 -17.35 -10.13
N GLN A 174 -1.20 -17.80 -8.90
CA GLN A 174 -0.51 -18.98 -8.40
C GLN A 174 -0.95 -20.16 -9.24
N THR A 175 -0.09 -20.65 -10.12
CA THR A 175 -0.39 -21.85 -10.91
C THR A 175 -0.28 -23.07 -10.01
N ILE A 176 -1.36 -23.83 -9.94
CA ILE A 176 -1.41 -25.14 -9.28
C ILE A 176 -1.53 -26.17 -10.38
N GLU A 177 -0.48 -26.99 -10.51
CA GLU A 177 -0.45 -28.09 -11.47
C GLU A 177 -1.10 -29.33 -10.86
N VAL A 178 -2.08 -29.88 -11.55
CA VAL A 178 -2.86 -31.03 -11.09
C VAL A 178 -2.60 -32.23 -11.99
N PHE A 179 -2.26 -33.34 -11.38
CA PHE A 179 -2.21 -34.65 -12.00
C PHE A 179 -3.37 -35.50 -11.44
N ALA A 180 -4.40 -35.77 -12.23
CA ALA A 180 -5.57 -36.54 -11.82
C ALA A 180 -5.43 -38.02 -12.16
N PHE A 181 -5.32 -38.84 -11.14
CA PHE A 181 -5.25 -40.29 -11.31
C PHE A 181 -6.65 -40.91 -11.09
N GLY A 182 -7.32 -41.25 -12.19
CA GLY A 182 -8.66 -41.78 -12.23
C GLY A 182 -9.74 -40.71 -12.46
N ALA A 183 -10.33 -40.71 -13.63
CA ALA A 183 -11.44 -39.83 -14.01
C ALA A 183 -12.80 -40.59 -13.97
N GLY A 184 -13.03 -41.42 -12.94
CA GLY A 184 -14.35 -42.00 -12.65
C GLY A 184 -15.32 -40.92 -12.15
N THR A 185 -16.47 -41.32 -11.60
CA THR A 185 -17.53 -40.40 -11.15
C THR A 185 -16.99 -39.25 -10.28
N ILE A 186 -16.14 -39.54 -9.28
CA ILE A 186 -15.61 -38.53 -8.37
C ILE A 186 -14.55 -37.67 -9.06
N GLY A 187 -13.60 -38.28 -9.77
CA GLY A 187 -12.55 -37.56 -10.48
C GLY A 187 -13.09 -36.65 -11.60
N GLY A 188 -14.09 -37.14 -12.35
CA GLY A 188 -14.79 -36.36 -13.36
C GLY A 188 -15.50 -35.15 -12.76
N THR A 189 -16.24 -35.32 -11.65
CA THR A 189 -16.90 -34.20 -10.95
C THR A 189 -15.89 -33.17 -10.48
N MET A 190 -14.71 -33.55 -9.98
CA MET A 190 -13.64 -32.61 -9.57
C MET A 190 -13.13 -31.82 -10.78
N ILE A 191 -12.92 -32.46 -11.92
CA ILE A 191 -12.45 -31.82 -13.17
C ILE A 191 -13.49 -30.80 -13.65
N ASP A 192 -14.78 -31.18 -13.65
CA ASP A 192 -15.90 -30.30 -14.00
C ASP A 192 -15.91 -29.05 -13.06
N GLN A 193 -15.73 -29.24 -11.76
CA GLN A 193 -15.68 -28.14 -10.81
C GLN A 193 -14.48 -27.19 -11.06
N ILE A 194 -13.32 -27.72 -11.42
CA ILE A 194 -12.15 -26.92 -11.77
C ILE A 194 -12.47 -26.07 -13.00
N ARG A 195 -13.04 -26.67 -14.05
CA ARG A 195 -13.45 -25.96 -15.26
C ARG A 195 -14.46 -24.86 -14.96
N ASP A 196 -15.53 -25.19 -14.26
CA ASP A 196 -16.65 -24.28 -14.01
C ASP A 196 -16.28 -23.13 -13.06
N GLN A 197 -15.27 -23.31 -12.20
CA GLN A 197 -14.77 -22.29 -11.29
C GLN A 197 -13.51 -21.56 -11.78
N HIS A 198 -12.98 -21.90 -12.94
CA HIS A 198 -11.72 -21.37 -13.48
C HIS A 198 -11.67 -19.83 -13.48
N ASP A 199 -12.68 -19.18 -14.04
CA ASP A 199 -12.77 -17.72 -14.11
C ASP A 199 -12.83 -17.05 -12.72
N LYS A 200 -13.47 -17.69 -11.76
CA LYS A 200 -13.54 -17.20 -10.39
C LYS A 200 -12.20 -17.31 -9.69
N LEU A 201 -11.54 -18.45 -9.82
CA LEU A 201 -10.22 -18.70 -9.26
C LEU A 201 -9.16 -17.79 -9.85
N LEU A 202 -9.19 -17.52 -11.15
CA LEU A 202 -8.32 -16.54 -11.79
C LEU A 202 -8.48 -15.13 -11.23
N LYS A 203 -9.71 -14.71 -10.91
CA LYS A 203 -9.97 -13.41 -10.23
C LYS A 203 -9.39 -13.38 -8.81
N GLU A 204 -9.25 -14.53 -8.18
CA GLU A 204 -8.62 -14.70 -6.86
C GLU A 204 -7.10 -14.95 -6.97
N ASN A 205 -6.52 -14.81 -8.16
CA ASN A 205 -5.11 -15.07 -8.50
C ASN A 205 -4.68 -16.54 -8.28
N VAL A 206 -5.58 -17.48 -8.51
CA VAL A 206 -5.31 -18.92 -8.54
C VAL A 206 -5.59 -19.43 -9.94
N ASP A 207 -4.60 -20.02 -10.58
CA ASP A 207 -4.71 -20.69 -11.88
C ASP A 207 -4.49 -22.19 -11.67
N ILE A 208 -5.53 -22.99 -11.83
CA ILE A 208 -5.44 -24.45 -11.72
C ILE A 208 -5.29 -25.04 -13.13
N LYS A 209 -4.14 -25.63 -13.41
CA LYS A 209 -3.85 -26.32 -14.65
C LYS A 209 -3.88 -27.82 -14.43
N VAL A 210 -4.78 -28.52 -15.08
CA VAL A 210 -4.77 -29.98 -15.10
C VAL A 210 -3.81 -30.43 -16.20
N LEU A 211 -2.66 -30.95 -15.80
CA LEU A 211 -1.60 -31.38 -16.75
C LEU A 211 -1.79 -32.82 -17.21
N CYS A 212 -2.38 -33.66 -16.38
CA CYS A 212 -2.53 -35.07 -16.68
C CYS A 212 -3.85 -35.61 -16.13
N ILE A 213 -4.53 -36.39 -16.94
CA ILE A 213 -5.70 -37.21 -16.55
C ILE A 213 -5.42 -38.66 -16.94
N THR A 214 -5.50 -39.59 -15.98
CA THR A 214 -5.39 -41.02 -16.26
C THR A 214 -6.75 -41.70 -16.08
N THR A 215 -7.03 -42.63 -16.95
CA THR A 215 -8.18 -43.56 -16.85
C THR A 215 -7.67 -44.99 -16.94
N ILE A 216 -8.58 -45.98 -16.82
CA ILE A 216 -8.21 -47.37 -17.06
C ILE A 216 -7.82 -47.66 -18.53
N ASP A 217 -8.28 -46.78 -19.47
CA ASP A 217 -8.07 -46.94 -20.90
C ASP A 217 -6.83 -46.20 -21.42
N GLY A 218 -6.26 -45.30 -20.62
CA GLY A 218 -5.10 -44.53 -21.04
C GLY A 218 -4.81 -43.26 -20.21
N MET A 219 -3.88 -42.46 -20.71
CA MET A 219 -3.44 -41.24 -20.12
C MET A 219 -3.42 -40.10 -21.14
N ASN A 220 -3.98 -38.96 -20.76
CA ASN A 220 -3.87 -37.72 -21.51
C ASN A 220 -2.99 -36.76 -20.74
N ILE A 221 -1.93 -36.23 -21.34
CA ILE A 221 -0.97 -35.34 -20.74
C ILE A 221 -0.65 -34.16 -21.65
N ASN A 222 -0.59 -32.95 -21.09
CA ASN A 222 -0.18 -31.75 -21.77
C ASN A 222 0.54 -30.82 -20.77
N GLU A 223 1.80 -30.47 -21.04
CA GLU A 223 2.63 -29.62 -20.17
C GLU A 223 2.09 -28.18 -20.03
N ASP A 224 1.31 -27.69 -20.98
CA ASP A 224 0.71 -26.35 -20.96
C ASP A 224 -0.67 -26.34 -20.27
N GLY A 225 -1.21 -27.51 -19.93
CA GLY A 225 -2.56 -27.73 -19.40
C GLY A 225 -3.49 -28.34 -20.43
N LEU A 226 -4.38 -29.22 -19.94
CA LEU A 226 -5.43 -29.82 -20.75
C LEU A 226 -6.61 -28.84 -20.90
N ASP A 227 -7.22 -28.82 -22.06
CA ASP A 227 -8.50 -28.14 -22.30
C ASP A 227 -9.61 -29.02 -21.70
N LEU A 228 -10.32 -28.48 -20.68
CA LEU A 228 -11.27 -29.22 -19.82
C LEU A 228 -12.72 -29.04 -20.28
#